data_c2ba4196d451c1c260271faadf7eb5ca
#
_entry.id   c2ba4196d451c1c260271faadf7eb5ca
#
_cell.length_a   1.000
_cell.length_b   1.000
_cell.length_c   1.000
_cell.angle_alpha   90.00
_cell.angle_beta   90.00
_cell.angle_gamma   90.00
#
_symmetry.space_group_name_H-M   'P 1'
#
loop_
_entity.id
_entity.type
_entity.pdbx_description
1 polymer ?
#
loop_
_entity_poly.entity_id
_entity_poly.type
_entity_poly.pdbx_seq_one_letter_code
_entity_poly.pdbx_strand_id
1 'polypeptide(L)'
;MENGVMMQYFEWNLPNDGMLWKRLKDDASHLHEIGISAVWIPPAYKGHEQADEGYGTYDLYDLGEFDQKGTIRTKYGTKQELQEMIEELHRNQIGVYLDAVMNHKAGADYTEWFMAQEVDPGQRENATSEPHEIEGWTGFDFPGRGNMYSNFKWHWFHFSGTDYDVSRKKEGIFQILGEGKHWSEGVDDENGNYDYLMFADLDFDNPEVVREMQDWGIWVSNELNLDGMRLDAIKHMNDQFIKHFLEAVRADRGEGFYAVGEYWKNDTESLEAYLSQVEYNVDLFDVALHYNLNEASEKGRDYDLRDLLKGTLVEICPDQAVTFVDNHDSQKNSSLESQVKDWFKPSAYGLILLMKKGYPCIFYGDYYGVKGKKSPHRKVLDMLLLSLIHISEPTRLALI
;
A
#
# COMPACT_ATOMS: atom_id res chain seq x y z
N MET A 1 12.56 -5.02 14.49
CA MET A 1 12.70 -3.94 15.53
C MET A 1 12.10 -4.46 16.82
N GLU A 2 12.88 -4.57 17.90
CA GLU A 2 12.29 -4.91 19.21
C GLU A 2 11.33 -3.79 19.62
N ASN A 3 10.03 -4.12 19.78
CA ASN A 3 8.94 -3.25 20.29
C ASN A 3 8.60 -1.99 19.48
N GLY A 4 8.74 -2.01 18.15
CA GLY A 4 8.26 -0.93 17.30
C GLY A 4 6.73 -0.92 17.15
N VAL A 5 6.15 0.24 16.86
CA VAL A 5 4.75 0.41 16.47
C VAL A 5 4.69 1.26 15.21
N MET A 6 4.05 0.75 14.17
CA MET A 6 3.75 1.51 12.95
C MET A 6 2.40 2.20 13.08
N MET A 7 2.27 3.40 12.51
CA MET A 7 0.97 4.05 12.33
C MET A 7 0.73 4.32 10.84
N GLN A 8 -0.37 3.80 10.30
CA GLN A 8 -0.91 4.28 9.04
C GLN A 8 -1.49 5.68 9.26
N TYR A 9 -0.80 6.73 8.76
CA TYR A 9 -1.17 8.13 9.06
C TYR A 9 -2.10 8.74 8.02
N PHE A 10 -3.08 7.99 7.56
CA PHE A 10 -4.15 8.47 6.66
C PHE A 10 -5.39 7.58 6.75
N GLU A 11 -6.52 8.12 6.29
CA GLU A 11 -7.77 7.41 6.02
C GLU A 11 -8.30 7.83 4.65
N TRP A 12 -9.18 7.02 4.06
CA TRP A 12 -9.64 7.20 2.68
C TRP A 12 -10.24 8.59 2.39
N ASN A 13 -11.02 9.12 3.33
CA ASN A 13 -11.80 10.35 3.15
C ASN A 13 -11.11 11.61 3.68
N LEU A 14 -9.78 11.62 3.77
CA LEU A 14 -9.05 12.84 4.12
C LEU A 14 -9.39 13.98 3.14
N PRO A 15 -9.50 15.24 3.62
CA PRO A 15 -9.85 16.37 2.77
C PRO A 15 -8.75 16.66 1.73
N ASN A 16 -9.16 17.09 0.52
CA ASN A 16 -8.24 17.58 -0.50
C ASN A 16 -7.82 19.04 -0.21
N ASP A 17 -7.18 19.27 0.93
CA ASP A 17 -6.77 20.61 1.38
C ASP A 17 -5.25 20.87 1.31
N GLY A 18 -4.47 19.85 0.90
CA GLY A 18 -3.01 19.94 0.82
C GLY A 18 -2.31 20.10 2.17
N MET A 19 -2.95 19.68 3.27
CA MET A 19 -2.46 19.95 4.61
C MET A 19 -1.96 18.72 5.36
N LEU A 20 -1.98 17.52 4.75
CA LEU A 20 -1.60 16.31 5.47
C LEU A 20 -0.14 16.35 5.93
N TRP A 21 0.77 16.75 5.03
CA TRP A 21 2.19 16.82 5.37
C TRP A 21 2.48 17.79 6.52
N LYS A 22 1.80 18.95 6.56
CA LYS A 22 1.91 19.90 7.65
C LYS A 22 1.37 19.36 8.96
N ARG A 23 0.19 18.68 8.91
CA ARG A 23 -0.40 18.07 10.12
C ARG A 23 0.51 17.00 10.69
N LEU A 24 1.07 16.12 9.84
CA LEU A 24 1.97 15.06 10.28
C LEU A 24 3.28 15.65 10.82
N LYS A 25 3.83 16.70 10.19
CA LYS A 25 4.99 17.43 10.69
C LYS A 25 4.74 18.00 12.09
N ASP A 26 3.60 18.66 12.28
CA ASP A 26 3.24 19.28 13.57
C ASP A 26 2.97 18.21 14.66
N ASP A 27 2.60 17.00 14.27
CA ASP A 27 2.25 15.88 15.16
C ASP A 27 3.47 15.00 15.54
N ALA A 28 4.61 15.17 14.90
CA ALA A 28 5.77 14.29 15.03
C ALA A 28 6.23 14.10 16.50
N SER A 29 6.29 15.20 17.28
CA SER A 29 6.66 15.12 18.70
C SER A 29 5.66 14.30 19.51
N HIS A 30 4.35 14.48 19.27
CA HIS A 30 3.31 13.70 19.94
C HIS A 30 3.40 12.21 19.59
N LEU A 31 3.61 11.88 18.30
CA LEU A 31 3.75 10.48 17.86
C LEU A 31 4.94 9.81 18.55
N HIS A 32 6.07 10.50 18.65
CA HIS A 32 7.23 10.01 19.41
C HIS A 32 6.91 9.79 20.89
N GLU A 33 6.26 10.76 21.55
CA GLU A 33 5.90 10.69 22.96
C GLU A 33 4.98 9.50 23.30
N ILE A 34 4.12 9.10 22.36
CA ILE A 34 3.23 7.93 22.54
C ILE A 34 3.86 6.61 22.04
N GLY A 35 5.11 6.64 21.54
CA GLY A 35 5.87 5.44 21.19
C GLY A 35 5.66 4.93 19.75
N ILE A 36 5.16 5.77 18.83
CA ILE A 36 5.17 5.43 17.40
C ILE A 36 6.61 5.46 16.90
N SER A 37 7.07 4.37 16.31
CA SER A 37 8.44 4.20 15.80
C SER A 37 8.55 4.38 14.29
N ALA A 38 7.43 4.22 13.56
CA ALA A 38 7.38 4.45 12.12
C ALA A 38 5.98 4.90 11.69
N VAL A 39 5.92 5.64 10.59
CA VAL A 39 4.69 6.10 9.96
C VAL A 39 4.63 5.58 8.52
N TRP A 40 3.54 4.89 8.18
CA TRP A 40 3.17 4.61 6.82
C TRP A 40 2.34 5.79 6.29
N ILE A 41 2.90 6.52 5.32
CA ILE A 41 2.27 7.65 4.64
C ILE A 41 1.57 7.21 3.35
N PRO A 42 0.49 7.89 2.93
CA PRO A 42 -0.19 7.55 1.67
C PRO A 42 0.72 7.77 0.47
N PRO A 43 0.31 7.28 -0.74
CA PRO A 43 1.05 7.55 -1.97
C PRO A 43 1.29 9.04 -2.15
N ALA A 44 2.56 9.45 -2.26
CA ALA A 44 2.97 10.86 -2.22
C ALA A 44 3.17 11.48 -3.61
N TYR A 45 3.04 10.69 -4.67
CA TYR A 45 3.22 11.09 -6.06
C TYR A 45 1.90 11.49 -6.72
N LYS A 46 2.00 12.04 -7.95
CA LYS A 46 0.86 12.59 -8.68
C LYS A 46 -0.14 11.53 -9.10
N GLY A 47 -1.37 11.67 -8.65
CA GLY A 47 -2.51 10.91 -9.14
C GLY A 47 -3.10 11.48 -10.43
N HIS A 48 -4.12 10.82 -10.97
CA HIS A 48 -4.79 11.22 -12.22
C HIS A 48 -5.58 12.54 -12.08
N GLU A 49 -5.89 12.95 -10.86
CA GLU A 49 -6.48 14.25 -10.50
C GLU A 49 -5.99 14.72 -9.12
N GLN A 50 -6.23 16.00 -8.79
CA GLN A 50 -5.76 16.57 -7.51
C GLN A 50 -6.38 15.91 -6.28
N ALA A 51 -7.62 15.43 -6.38
CA ALA A 51 -8.35 14.84 -5.26
C ALA A 51 -8.03 13.36 -5.03
N ASP A 52 -7.28 12.74 -5.95
CA ASP A 52 -6.91 11.33 -5.90
C ASP A 52 -6.15 10.99 -4.61
N GLU A 53 -6.53 9.90 -3.98
CA GLU A 53 -5.89 9.38 -2.77
C GLU A 53 -4.46 8.87 -3.04
N GLY A 54 -4.05 8.81 -4.31
CA GLY A 54 -2.76 8.36 -4.79
C GLY A 54 -2.78 6.98 -5.45
N TYR A 55 -3.91 6.27 -5.39
CA TYR A 55 -4.05 4.95 -5.99
C TYR A 55 -4.40 4.98 -7.49
N GLY A 56 -4.88 6.11 -8.03
CA GLY A 56 -4.93 6.37 -9.46
C GLY A 56 -3.61 6.96 -9.97
N THR A 57 -2.53 6.19 -9.92
CA THR A 57 -1.15 6.64 -10.15
C THR A 57 -0.94 7.17 -11.57
N TYR A 58 -0.61 8.46 -11.69
CA TYR A 58 -0.22 9.07 -12.97
C TYR A 58 1.29 9.13 -13.13
N ASP A 59 1.99 9.92 -12.33
CA ASP A 59 3.45 10.14 -12.46
C ASP A 59 4.17 9.90 -11.13
N LEU A 60 4.86 8.77 -11.05
CA LEU A 60 5.61 8.34 -9.86
C LEU A 60 6.76 9.28 -9.49
N TYR A 61 7.30 10.04 -10.46
CA TYR A 61 8.39 11.00 -10.24
C TYR A 61 7.93 12.42 -9.91
N ASP A 62 6.61 12.67 -9.88
CA ASP A 62 6.06 13.97 -9.47
C ASP A 62 5.49 13.90 -8.05
N LEU A 63 6.27 14.31 -7.09
CA LEU A 63 5.91 14.32 -5.66
C LEU A 63 5.11 15.59 -5.25
N GLY A 64 4.42 16.23 -6.18
CA GLY A 64 3.74 17.52 -5.96
C GLY A 64 4.67 18.69 -6.25
N GLU A 65 5.46 18.61 -7.33
CA GLU A 65 6.45 19.57 -7.77
C GLU A 65 6.11 20.21 -9.12
N PHE A 66 5.47 19.46 -10.03
CA PHE A 66 5.19 19.89 -11.39
C PHE A 66 3.71 20.21 -11.61
N ASP A 67 3.41 21.18 -12.48
CA ASP A 67 2.04 21.48 -12.90
C ASP A 67 1.57 20.40 -13.88
N GLN A 68 0.91 19.39 -13.33
CA GLN A 68 0.34 18.25 -14.06
C GLN A 68 -1.05 17.95 -13.52
N LYS A 69 -1.95 17.49 -14.39
CA LYS A 69 -3.36 17.21 -14.02
C LYS A 69 -4.05 18.41 -13.36
N GLY A 70 -3.69 19.64 -13.81
CA GLY A 70 -4.27 20.90 -13.35
C GLY A 70 -3.84 21.33 -11.94
N THR A 71 -2.77 20.76 -11.41
CA THR A 71 -2.28 21.09 -10.06
C THR A 71 -0.77 20.86 -9.92
N ILE A 72 -0.12 21.65 -9.07
CA ILE A 72 1.26 21.39 -8.64
C ILE A 72 1.25 20.38 -7.49
N ARG A 73 0.51 20.65 -6.41
CA ARG A 73 0.45 19.77 -5.25
C ARG A 73 -0.33 18.48 -5.50
N THR A 74 -0.06 17.45 -4.74
CA THR A 74 -0.95 16.29 -4.60
C THR A 74 -2.12 16.63 -3.66
N LYS A 75 -3.04 15.69 -3.42
CA LYS A 75 -4.08 15.82 -2.39
C LYS A 75 -3.50 16.25 -1.05
N TYR A 76 -2.30 15.81 -0.72
CA TYR A 76 -1.70 15.86 0.60
C TYR A 76 -0.76 17.06 0.81
N GLY A 77 -0.20 17.62 -0.26
CA GLY A 77 0.70 18.77 -0.19
C GLY A 77 1.70 18.81 -1.35
N THR A 78 2.70 19.67 -1.23
CA THR A 78 3.83 19.82 -2.16
C THR A 78 5.00 18.93 -1.76
N LYS A 79 5.93 18.69 -2.69
CA LYS A 79 7.20 17.98 -2.44
C LYS A 79 8.01 18.62 -1.31
N GLN A 80 8.09 19.93 -1.27
CA GLN A 80 8.81 20.64 -0.20
C GLN A 80 8.20 20.35 1.18
N GLU A 81 6.87 20.41 1.29
CA GLU A 81 6.17 20.12 2.54
C GLU A 81 6.33 18.65 2.97
N LEU A 82 6.37 17.73 2.00
CA LEU A 82 6.66 16.31 2.22
C LEU A 82 8.08 16.10 2.78
N GLN A 83 9.09 16.71 2.16
CA GLN A 83 10.48 16.63 2.63
C GLN A 83 10.66 17.22 4.03
N GLU A 84 10.08 18.40 4.28
CA GLU A 84 10.11 19.03 5.61
C GLU A 84 9.42 18.18 6.69
N MET A 85 8.34 17.47 6.33
CA MET A 85 7.64 16.55 7.24
C MET A 85 8.52 15.34 7.56
N ILE A 86 9.14 14.72 6.56
CA ILE A 86 10.04 13.57 6.76
C ILE A 86 11.22 13.94 7.63
N GLU A 87 11.86 15.10 7.38
CA GLU A 87 12.94 15.60 8.23
C GLU A 87 12.51 15.75 9.69
N GLU A 88 11.27 16.23 9.96
CA GLU A 88 10.77 16.41 11.31
C GLU A 88 10.48 15.06 11.99
N LEU A 89 9.93 14.07 11.26
CA LEU A 89 9.76 12.72 11.77
C LEU A 89 11.11 12.09 12.15
N HIS A 90 12.12 12.22 11.31
CA HIS A 90 13.47 11.72 11.61
C HIS A 90 14.10 12.41 12.83
N ARG A 91 13.91 13.73 13.00
CA ARG A 91 14.36 14.44 14.23
C ARG A 91 13.71 13.85 15.48
N ASN A 92 12.50 13.34 15.36
CA ASN A 92 11.75 12.67 16.41
C ASN A 92 11.97 11.15 16.43
N GLN A 93 12.97 10.61 15.69
CA GLN A 93 13.32 9.18 15.66
C GLN A 93 12.18 8.28 15.13
N ILE A 94 11.34 8.80 14.23
CA ILE A 94 10.25 8.08 13.60
C ILE A 94 10.64 7.79 12.15
N GLY A 95 10.66 6.51 11.77
CA GLY A 95 10.88 6.07 10.40
C GLY A 95 9.69 6.37 9.49
N VAL A 96 9.95 6.50 8.19
CA VAL A 96 8.89 6.81 7.19
C VAL A 96 8.83 5.74 6.13
N TYR A 97 7.64 5.15 5.95
CA TYR A 97 7.35 4.16 4.94
C TYR A 97 6.37 4.74 3.92
N LEU A 98 6.80 4.81 2.66
CA LEU A 98 5.97 5.31 1.56
C LEU A 98 5.05 4.21 1.03
N ASP A 99 3.79 4.53 0.78
CA ASP A 99 2.89 3.66 0.03
C ASP A 99 3.29 3.61 -1.45
N ALA A 100 3.72 2.45 -1.93
CA ALA A 100 4.21 2.23 -3.28
C ALA A 100 3.16 1.49 -4.12
N VAL A 101 2.40 2.24 -4.92
CA VAL A 101 1.39 1.73 -5.87
C VAL A 101 2.05 1.52 -7.21
N MET A 102 2.47 0.28 -7.48
CA MET A 102 3.28 -0.07 -8.65
C MET A 102 2.51 -0.89 -9.69
N ASN A 103 1.34 -1.42 -9.36
CA ASN A 103 0.62 -2.36 -10.21
C ASN A 103 0.11 -1.74 -11.52
N HIS A 104 -0.30 -0.48 -11.51
CA HIS A 104 -1.02 0.14 -12.62
C HIS A 104 -0.77 1.63 -12.75
N LYS A 105 -1.24 2.21 -13.88
CA LYS A 105 -1.23 3.65 -14.13
C LYS A 105 -2.60 4.14 -14.60
N ALA A 106 -2.97 5.35 -14.14
CA ALA A 106 -4.21 6.01 -14.49
C ALA A 106 -3.98 7.41 -15.08
N GLY A 107 -4.96 7.92 -15.80
CA GLY A 107 -4.93 9.30 -16.30
C GLY A 107 -3.93 9.54 -17.44
N ALA A 108 -3.78 8.61 -18.37
CA ALA A 108 -2.92 8.77 -19.54
C ALA A 108 -3.13 10.11 -20.25
N ASP A 109 -2.09 10.62 -20.92
CA ASP A 109 -2.12 11.89 -21.65
C ASP A 109 -2.83 11.76 -22.99
N TYR A 110 -2.79 10.56 -23.60
CA TYR A 110 -3.46 10.26 -24.86
C TYR A 110 -3.80 8.78 -25.01
N THR A 111 -4.66 8.47 -25.95
CA THR A 111 -5.04 7.11 -26.32
C THR A 111 -4.12 6.53 -27.39
N GLU A 112 -4.00 5.22 -27.41
CA GLU A 112 -3.28 4.46 -28.43
C GLU A 112 -4.13 3.32 -28.97
N TRP A 113 -3.85 2.88 -30.21
CA TRP A 113 -4.49 1.73 -30.83
C TRP A 113 -3.60 0.50 -30.70
N PHE A 114 -4.19 -0.60 -30.25
CA PHE A 114 -3.49 -1.88 -30.11
C PHE A 114 -4.47 -3.05 -30.21
N MET A 115 -3.94 -4.24 -30.46
CA MET A 115 -4.70 -5.48 -30.45
C MET A 115 -4.98 -5.90 -29.00
N ALA A 116 -6.22 -6.27 -28.70
CA ALA A 116 -6.62 -6.78 -27.42
C ALA A 116 -7.71 -7.84 -27.55
N GLN A 117 -7.96 -8.54 -26.45
CA GLN A 117 -8.98 -9.56 -26.31
C GLN A 117 -9.71 -9.36 -24.99
N GLU A 118 -11.04 -9.28 -25.02
CA GLU A 118 -11.81 -9.22 -23.79
C GLU A 118 -11.81 -10.56 -23.10
N VAL A 119 -11.67 -10.58 -21.78
CA VAL A 119 -11.65 -11.78 -20.96
C VAL A 119 -12.76 -11.77 -19.92
N ASP A 120 -13.09 -12.97 -19.41
CA ASP A 120 -14.07 -13.14 -18.34
C ASP A 120 -13.51 -12.59 -17.01
N PRO A 121 -14.22 -11.68 -16.31
CA PRO A 121 -13.75 -11.13 -15.04
C PRO A 121 -13.53 -12.15 -13.93
N GLY A 122 -14.26 -13.26 -13.94
CA GLY A 122 -14.15 -14.36 -12.97
C GLY A 122 -13.22 -15.49 -13.39
N GLN A 123 -12.75 -15.49 -14.66
CA GLN A 123 -11.81 -16.48 -15.19
C GLN A 123 -10.97 -15.84 -16.29
N ARG A 124 -9.96 -15.09 -15.89
CA ARG A 124 -9.15 -14.17 -16.73
C ARG A 124 -8.40 -14.83 -17.89
N GLU A 125 -8.20 -16.15 -17.83
CA GLU A 125 -7.64 -16.95 -18.91
C GLU A 125 -8.66 -17.26 -20.01
N ASN A 126 -9.95 -17.04 -19.77
CA ASN A 126 -11.00 -17.30 -20.74
C ASN A 126 -11.35 -16.04 -21.55
N ALA A 127 -11.02 -16.06 -22.83
CA ALA A 127 -11.44 -15.03 -23.77
C ALA A 127 -12.95 -15.04 -23.98
N THR A 128 -13.56 -13.86 -23.94
CA THR A 128 -14.98 -13.64 -24.24
C THR A 128 -15.21 -12.97 -25.59
N SER A 129 -14.13 -12.55 -26.26
CA SER A 129 -14.14 -12.00 -27.61
C SER A 129 -13.04 -12.58 -28.48
N GLU A 130 -13.19 -12.49 -29.81
CA GLU A 130 -12.08 -12.64 -30.71
C GLU A 130 -11.11 -11.45 -30.57
N PRO A 131 -9.79 -11.67 -30.86
CA PRO A 131 -8.83 -10.57 -30.91
C PRO A 131 -9.26 -9.45 -31.88
N HIS A 132 -9.20 -8.20 -31.43
CA HIS A 132 -9.56 -7.03 -32.24
C HIS A 132 -8.80 -5.79 -31.77
N GLU A 133 -8.73 -4.78 -32.65
CA GLU A 133 -8.17 -3.49 -32.27
C GLU A 133 -9.10 -2.74 -31.32
N ILE A 134 -8.54 -2.20 -30.26
CA ILE A 134 -9.18 -1.27 -29.33
C ILE A 134 -8.39 0.02 -29.24
N GLU A 135 -9.02 1.08 -28.76
CA GLU A 135 -8.37 2.35 -28.39
C GLU A 135 -8.35 2.47 -26.86
N GLY A 136 -7.16 2.44 -26.24
CA GLY A 136 -6.99 2.48 -24.82
C GLY A 136 -6.17 3.66 -24.31
N TRP A 137 -6.37 4.06 -23.06
CA TRP A 137 -5.62 5.11 -22.38
C TRP A 137 -4.28 4.58 -21.86
N THR A 138 -3.24 4.61 -22.71
CA THR A 138 -1.94 3.99 -22.43
C THR A 138 -0.73 4.87 -22.73
N GLY A 139 -0.93 6.07 -23.28
CA GLY A 139 0.16 6.98 -23.60
C GLY A 139 0.44 7.98 -22.47
N PHE A 140 1.66 7.93 -21.87
CA PHE A 140 2.06 8.83 -20.79
C PHE A 140 3.37 9.54 -21.15
N ASP A 141 3.30 10.83 -21.45
CA ASP A 141 4.42 11.69 -21.81
C ASP A 141 4.87 12.62 -20.68
N PHE A 142 4.03 12.82 -19.66
CA PHE A 142 4.31 13.70 -18.52
C PHE A 142 4.74 15.12 -18.94
N PRO A 143 3.92 15.86 -19.70
CA PRO A 143 4.33 17.12 -20.30
C PRO A 143 4.73 18.20 -19.31
N GLY A 144 4.15 18.20 -18.11
CA GLY A 144 4.50 19.18 -17.07
C GLY A 144 5.86 18.92 -16.41
N ARG A 145 6.24 17.64 -16.25
CA ARG A 145 7.55 17.25 -15.73
C ARG A 145 8.61 17.18 -16.84
N GLY A 146 8.22 16.85 -18.04
CA GLY A 146 9.15 16.59 -19.15
C GLY A 146 10.06 15.39 -18.85
N ASN A 147 11.37 15.60 -18.94
CA ASN A 147 12.38 14.55 -18.71
C ASN A 147 13.10 14.70 -17.34
N MET A 148 12.58 15.51 -16.43
CA MET A 148 13.15 15.62 -15.08
C MET A 148 13.03 14.28 -14.36
N TYR A 149 14.08 13.79 -13.73
CA TYR A 149 14.24 12.52 -13.00
C TYR A 149 14.19 11.25 -13.85
N SER A 150 13.33 11.15 -14.87
CA SER A 150 13.26 10.05 -15.83
C SER A 150 12.83 10.56 -17.21
N ASN A 151 13.42 10.02 -18.24
CA ASN A 151 13.03 10.25 -19.64
C ASN A 151 12.12 9.15 -20.19
N PHE A 152 11.76 8.17 -19.38
CA PHE A 152 10.88 7.07 -19.75
C PHE A 152 9.48 7.57 -20.08
N LYS A 153 8.89 7.02 -21.13
CA LYS A 153 7.52 7.29 -21.58
C LYS A 153 6.77 5.97 -21.67
N TRP A 154 5.53 5.97 -21.22
CA TRP A 154 4.73 4.76 -21.24
C TRP A 154 3.89 4.69 -22.50
N HIS A 155 3.83 3.48 -23.06
CA HIS A 155 3.06 3.15 -24.25
C HIS A 155 2.33 1.82 -24.02
N TRP A 156 1.32 1.54 -24.87
CA TRP A 156 0.51 0.33 -24.76
C TRP A 156 1.31 -0.97 -24.57
N PHE A 157 2.50 -1.07 -25.16
CA PHE A 157 3.34 -2.27 -25.05
C PHE A 157 4.07 -2.42 -23.69
N HIS A 158 3.92 -1.47 -22.78
CA HIS A 158 4.38 -1.57 -21.40
C HIS A 158 3.30 -2.10 -20.45
N PHE A 159 2.10 -2.40 -20.97
CA PHE A 159 0.96 -2.84 -20.17
C PHE A 159 0.49 -4.22 -20.57
N SER A 160 -0.03 -5.02 -19.62
CA SER A 160 -0.62 -6.33 -19.81
C SER A 160 -2.12 -6.26 -20.13
N GLY A 161 -2.82 -5.23 -19.58
CA GLY A 161 -4.25 -5.06 -19.71
C GLY A 161 -4.77 -3.65 -19.49
N THR A 162 -6.03 -3.44 -19.83
CA THR A 162 -6.79 -2.20 -19.60
C THR A 162 -8.26 -2.48 -19.37
N ASP A 163 -8.99 -1.52 -18.76
CA ASP A 163 -10.41 -1.66 -18.39
C ASP A 163 -11.40 -0.97 -19.34
N TYR A 164 -10.92 -0.27 -20.38
CA TYR A 164 -11.81 0.53 -21.22
C TYR A 164 -11.39 0.59 -22.68
N ASP A 165 -12.31 0.24 -23.59
CA ASP A 165 -12.19 0.51 -25.03
C ASP A 165 -12.89 1.83 -25.37
N VAL A 166 -12.10 2.87 -25.62
CA VAL A 166 -12.57 4.22 -25.96
C VAL A 166 -13.36 4.23 -27.26
N SER A 167 -12.93 3.46 -28.26
CA SER A 167 -13.53 3.41 -29.60
C SER A 167 -14.96 2.89 -29.57
N ARG A 168 -15.26 1.96 -28.67
CA ARG A 168 -16.60 1.36 -28.49
C ARG A 168 -17.32 1.88 -27.26
N LYS A 169 -16.65 2.71 -26.42
CA LYS A 169 -17.12 3.19 -25.12
C LYS A 169 -17.57 2.02 -24.24
N LYS A 170 -16.75 1.01 -24.15
CA LYS A 170 -17.05 -0.24 -23.46
C LYS A 170 -16.09 -0.46 -22.28
N GLU A 171 -16.69 -0.67 -21.10
CA GLU A 171 -15.96 -1.18 -19.93
C GLU A 171 -15.80 -2.71 -20.04
N GLY A 172 -14.70 -3.24 -19.56
CA GLY A 172 -14.39 -4.68 -19.57
C GLY A 172 -12.94 -4.89 -19.18
N ILE A 173 -12.50 -6.13 -19.07
CA ILE A 173 -11.09 -6.46 -18.91
C ILE A 173 -10.55 -6.88 -20.27
N PHE A 174 -9.64 -6.06 -20.80
CA PHE A 174 -9.04 -6.28 -22.10
C PHE A 174 -7.56 -6.65 -21.94
N GLN A 175 -7.24 -7.91 -22.19
CA GLN A 175 -5.85 -8.36 -22.28
C GLN A 175 -5.20 -7.78 -23.54
N ILE A 176 -4.07 -7.11 -23.39
CA ILE A 176 -3.31 -6.55 -24.50
C ILE A 176 -2.55 -7.69 -25.19
N LEU A 177 -2.63 -7.74 -26.53
CA LEU A 177 -2.03 -8.78 -27.34
C LEU A 177 -0.83 -8.27 -28.13
N GLY A 178 0.18 -9.11 -28.31
CA GLY A 178 1.40 -8.80 -29.04
C GLY A 178 2.46 -9.88 -28.83
N GLU A 179 3.63 -9.68 -29.41
CA GLU A 179 4.75 -10.58 -29.18
C GLU A 179 5.19 -10.55 -27.72
N GLY A 180 5.18 -11.72 -27.05
CA GLY A 180 5.54 -11.84 -25.64
C GLY A 180 4.47 -11.33 -24.65
N LYS A 181 3.27 -10.97 -25.12
CA LYS A 181 2.18 -10.48 -24.24
C LYS A 181 1.32 -11.63 -23.71
N HIS A 182 1.19 -11.69 -22.41
CA HIS A 182 0.33 -12.60 -21.66
C HIS A 182 0.04 -11.99 -20.28
N TRP A 183 -0.85 -12.59 -19.50
CA TRP A 183 -0.95 -12.28 -18.08
C TRP A 183 0.31 -12.74 -17.37
N SER A 184 0.80 -11.95 -16.43
CA SER A 184 2.01 -12.29 -15.68
C SER A 184 1.85 -13.61 -14.91
N GLU A 185 2.94 -14.37 -14.84
CA GLU A 185 3.04 -15.54 -13.97
C GLU A 185 3.50 -15.07 -12.56
N GLY A 186 3.39 -15.96 -11.54
CA GLY A 186 3.81 -15.61 -10.17
C GLY A 186 2.90 -14.61 -9.46
N VAL A 187 1.64 -14.54 -9.87
CA VAL A 187 0.53 -13.82 -9.25
C VAL A 187 -0.45 -14.77 -8.56
N ASP A 188 -1.41 -14.24 -7.80
CA ASP A 188 -2.44 -15.06 -7.17
C ASP A 188 -3.32 -15.76 -8.22
N ASP A 189 -3.79 -16.98 -7.92
CA ASP A 189 -4.61 -17.83 -8.80
C ASP A 189 -6.11 -17.51 -8.74
N GLU A 190 -6.53 -16.56 -7.94
CA GLU A 190 -7.91 -16.08 -7.90
C GLU A 190 -8.35 -15.61 -9.28
N ASN A 191 -9.58 -15.91 -9.68
CA ASN A 191 -10.10 -15.69 -11.03
C ASN A 191 -9.28 -16.35 -12.16
N GLY A 192 -8.54 -17.42 -11.87
CA GLY A 192 -7.68 -18.15 -12.80
C GLY A 192 -6.27 -17.57 -12.91
N ASN A 193 -6.15 -16.27 -12.97
CA ASN A 193 -4.92 -15.49 -12.90
C ASN A 193 -5.30 -14.07 -12.47
N TYR A 194 -4.69 -13.55 -11.41
CA TYR A 194 -5.09 -12.24 -10.87
C TYR A 194 -4.05 -11.14 -11.12
N ASP A 195 -3.38 -11.16 -12.27
CA ASP A 195 -2.50 -10.09 -12.73
C ASP A 195 -3.25 -8.76 -12.81
N TYR A 196 -4.27 -8.70 -13.64
CA TYR A 196 -5.05 -7.47 -13.84
C TYR A 196 -5.83 -7.04 -12.58
N LEU A 197 -5.61 -5.81 -12.11
CA LEU A 197 -6.41 -5.21 -11.04
C LEU A 197 -7.32 -4.08 -11.56
N MET A 198 -6.77 -3.03 -12.14
CA MET A 198 -7.50 -1.85 -12.64
C MET A 198 -6.64 -0.98 -13.57
N PHE A 199 -7.26 -0.06 -14.29
CA PHE A 199 -6.64 0.93 -15.19
C PHE A 199 -5.73 0.30 -16.24
N ALA A 200 -4.56 0.92 -16.52
CA ALA A 200 -3.53 0.33 -17.37
C ALA A 200 -2.54 -0.45 -16.51
N ASP A 201 -2.63 -1.77 -16.56
CA ASP A 201 -1.90 -2.71 -15.74
C ASP A 201 -0.48 -2.91 -16.26
N LEU A 202 0.53 -2.83 -15.39
CA LEU A 202 1.94 -2.89 -15.80
C LEU A 202 2.38 -4.31 -16.14
N ASP A 203 3.07 -4.46 -17.28
CA ASP A 203 3.64 -5.72 -17.74
C ASP A 203 5.02 -5.96 -17.11
N PHE A 204 5.06 -6.69 -16.00
CA PHE A 204 6.32 -7.02 -15.31
C PHE A 204 7.16 -8.10 -15.99
N ASP A 205 6.69 -8.67 -17.11
CA ASP A 205 7.52 -9.50 -17.98
C ASP A 205 8.31 -8.65 -19.00
N ASN A 206 7.98 -7.35 -19.12
CA ASN A 206 8.73 -6.40 -19.94
C ASN A 206 9.94 -5.85 -19.17
N PRO A 207 11.18 -6.12 -19.62
CA PRO A 207 12.40 -5.68 -18.93
C PRO A 207 12.58 -4.15 -18.84
N GLU A 208 11.93 -3.38 -19.72
CA GLU A 208 11.95 -1.91 -19.66
C GLU A 208 11.09 -1.43 -18.47
N VAL A 209 9.92 -2.03 -18.25
CA VAL A 209 9.05 -1.77 -17.11
C VAL A 209 9.75 -2.12 -15.80
N VAL A 210 10.31 -3.33 -15.71
CA VAL A 210 11.04 -3.79 -14.51
C VAL A 210 12.16 -2.81 -14.16
N ARG A 211 12.96 -2.40 -15.12
CA ARG A 211 14.08 -1.47 -14.91
C ARG A 211 13.57 -0.10 -14.44
N GLU A 212 12.59 0.47 -15.14
CA GLU A 212 12.03 1.79 -14.79
C GLU A 212 11.45 1.79 -13.35
N MET A 213 10.79 0.72 -12.94
CA MET A 213 10.26 0.60 -11.59
C MET A 213 11.35 0.44 -10.53
N GLN A 214 12.44 -0.30 -10.83
CA GLN A 214 13.61 -0.38 -9.95
C GLN A 214 14.32 0.97 -9.82
N ASP A 215 14.53 1.66 -10.94
CA ASP A 215 15.14 3.00 -10.96
C ASP A 215 14.30 4.01 -10.18
N TRP A 216 12.96 3.94 -10.29
CA TRP A 216 12.05 4.74 -9.49
C TRP A 216 12.16 4.42 -8.00
N GLY A 217 12.16 3.15 -7.62
CA GLY A 217 12.26 2.72 -6.23
C GLY A 217 13.53 3.25 -5.55
N ILE A 218 14.66 3.16 -6.24
CA ILE A 218 15.96 3.71 -5.79
C ILE A 218 15.87 5.24 -5.69
N TRP A 219 15.37 5.89 -6.75
CA TRP A 219 15.25 7.35 -6.79
C TRP A 219 14.39 7.90 -5.65
N VAL A 220 13.16 7.40 -5.47
CA VAL A 220 12.22 7.91 -4.47
C VAL A 220 12.72 7.67 -3.04
N SER A 221 13.38 6.53 -2.82
CA SER A 221 13.97 6.19 -1.53
C SER A 221 15.10 7.15 -1.14
N ASN A 222 15.91 7.58 -2.11
CA ASN A 222 16.97 8.55 -1.91
C ASN A 222 16.43 9.98 -1.83
N GLU A 223 15.53 10.36 -2.75
CA GLU A 223 14.95 11.71 -2.83
C GLU A 223 14.22 12.11 -1.54
N LEU A 224 13.55 11.16 -0.90
CA LEU A 224 12.82 11.35 0.34
C LEU A 224 13.55 10.82 1.58
N ASN A 225 14.74 10.23 1.41
CA ASN A 225 15.45 9.55 2.51
C ASN A 225 14.55 8.57 3.29
N LEU A 226 13.82 7.71 2.58
CA LEU A 226 12.87 6.77 3.19
C LEU A 226 13.55 5.68 4.01
N ASP A 227 12.88 5.19 5.04
CA ASP A 227 13.29 4.04 5.84
C ASP A 227 12.65 2.73 5.36
N GLY A 228 11.61 2.81 4.52
CA GLY A 228 10.93 1.66 3.98
C GLY A 228 9.77 2.00 3.05
N MET A 229 9.04 0.96 2.64
CA MET A 229 7.85 1.05 1.80
C MET A 229 6.76 0.09 2.26
N ARG A 230 5.51 0.49 2.07
CA ARG A 230 4.37 -0.43 1.96
C ARG A 230 4.12 -0.67 0.48
N LEU A 231 4.13 -1.92 0.07
CA LEU A 231 3.91 -2.33 -1.30
C LEU A 231 2.43 -2.68 -1.49
N ASP A 232 1.74 -1.85 -2.27
CA ASP A 232 0.32 -2.01 -2.59
C ASP A 232 0.07 -3.22 -3.47
N ALA A 233 -1.02 -3.94 -3.21
CA ALA A 233 -1.61 -4.94 -4.09
C ALA A 233 -0.64 -6.01 -4.66
N ILE A 234 0.34 -6.47 -3.87
CA ILE A 234 1.42 -7.35 -4.36
C ILE A 234 0.95 -8.72 -4.85
N LYS A 235 -0.27 -9.16 -4.52
CA LYS A 235 -0.83 -10.41 -5.03
C LYS A 235 -1.14 -10.36 -6.54
N HIS A 236 -1.18 -9.15 -7.12
CA HIS A 236 -1.43 -8.88 -8.53
C HIS A 236 -0.15 -8.66 -9.34
N MET A 237 1.02 -8.64 -8.68
CA MET A 237 2.30 -8.42 -9.33
C MET A 237 3.16 -9.68 -9.28
N ASN A 238 3.98 -9.88 -10.30
CA ASN A 238 4.94 -10.98 -10.36
C ASN A 238 5.81 -11.01 -9.09
N ASP A 239 5.83 -12.15 -8.39
CA ASP A 239 6.56 -12.31 -7.10
C ASP A 239 8.08 -12.10 -7.25
N GLN A 240 8.66 -12.54 -8.38
CA GLN A 240 10.08 -12.35 -8.67
C GLN A 240 10.40 -10.87 -8.96
N PHE A 241 9.46 -10.12 -9.54
CA PHE A 241 9.62 -8.66 -9.66
C PHE A 241 9.71 -8.03 -8.27
N ILE A 242 8.79 -8.34 -7.34
CA ILE A 242 8.82 -7.79 -5.97
C ILE A 242 10.12 -8.11 -5.27
N LYS A 243 10.59 -9.36 -5.37
CA LYS A 243 11.88 -9.78 -4.80
C LYS A 243 13.04 -8.94 -5.35
N HIS A 244 13.19 -8.89 -6.67
CA HIS A 244 14.28 -8.18 -7.33
C HIS A 244 14.20 -6.65 -7.16
N PHE A 245 12.99 -6.09 -7.06
CA PHE A 245 12.77 -4.68 -6.75
C PHE A 245 13.34 -4.34 -5.36
N LEU A 246 13.01 -5.13 -4.34
CA LEU A 246 13.52 -4.93 -2.98
C LEU A 246 15.03 -5.15 -2.88
N GLU A 247 15.58 -6.14 -3.58
CA GLU A 247 17.02 -6.36 -3.67
C GLU A 247 17.73 -5.14 -4.29
N ALA A 248 17.19 -4.56 -5.36
CA ALA A 248 17.76 -3.37 -6.00
C ALA A 248 17.72 -2.14 -5.07
N VAL A 249 16.60 -1.90 -4.40
CA VAL A 249 16.47 -0.79 -3.43
C VAL A 249 17.42 -0.99 -2.23
N ARG A 250 17.50 -2.20 -1.67
CA ARG A 250 18.39 -2.52 -0.55
C ARG A 250 19.86 -2.47 -0.91
N ALA A 251 20.24 -2.82 -2.13
CA ALA A 251 21.61 -2.67 -2.60
C ALA A 251 22.09 -1.21 -2.53
N ASP A 252 21.20 -0.25 -2.69
CA ASP A 252 21.49 1.20 -2.61
C ASP A 252 21.30 1.75 -1.19
N ARG A 253 20.16 1.43 -0.54
CA ARG A 253 19.76 1.98 0.77
C ARG A 253 20.29 1.21 1.98
N GLY A 254 20.72 -0.02 1.77
CA GLY A 254 21.16 -0.96 2.82
C GLY A 254 20.08 -1.96 3.23
N GLU A 255 20.51 -3.09 3.80
CA GLU A 255 19.65 -4.21 4.20
C GLU A 255 18.58 -3.84 5.24
N GLY A 256 18.75 -2.74 5.96
CA GLY A 256 17.79 -2.24 6.94
C GLY A 256 16.57 -1.55 6.33
N PHE A 257 16.50 -1.38 4.99
CA PHE A 257 15.33 -0.79 4.34
C PHE A 257 14.12 -1.71 4.49
N TYR A 258 13.12 -1.21 5.22
CA TYR A 258 11.94 -2.00 5.59
C TYR A 258 10.96 -2.14 4.43
N ALA A 259 10.27 -3.26 4.35
CA ALA A 259 9.18 -3.46 3.40
C ALA A 259 8.05 -4.28 4.02
N VAL A 260 6.82 -3.83 3.81
CA VAL A 260 5.60 -4.59 4.11
C VAL A 260 4.70 -4.62 2.89
N GLY A 261 4.19 -5.78 2.54
CA GLY A 261 3.32 -5.97 1.38
C GLY A 261 1.86 -6.19 1.76
N GLU A 262 0.97 -5.69 0.92
CA GLU A 262 -0.43 -6.00 0.99
C GLU A 262 -0.76 -7.18 0.06
N TYR A 263 -0.89 -8.36 0.65
CA TYR A 263 -1.44 -9.53 0.00
C TYR A 263 -2.83 -9.81 0.57
N TRP A 264 -3.86 -9.19 -0.01
CA TRP A 264 -5.21 -9.22 0.57
C TRP A 264 -5.92 -10.54 0.27
N LYS A 265 -5.67 -11.54 1.08
CA LYS A 265 -6.30 -12.87 1.03
C LYS A 265 -6.44 -13.42 2.45
N ASN A 266 -7.65 -13.91 2.78
CA ASN A 266 -7.92 -14.56 4.06
C ASN A 266 -7.57 -16.06 3.97
N ASP A 267 -6.33 -16.34 3.62
CA ASP A 267 -5.79 -17.69 3.48
C ASP A 267 -4.30 -17.70 3.85
N THR A 268 -4.00 -18.24 5.00
CA THR A 268 -2.64 -18.23 5.55
C THR A 268 -1.67 -19.10 4.76
N GLU A 269 -2.16 -20.17 4.10
CA GLU A 269 -1.32 -21.02 3.25
C GLU A 269 -0.82 -20.25 2.03
N SER A 270 -1.67 -19.40 1.41
CA SER A 270 -1.28 -18.51 0.32
C SER A 270 -0.27 -17.45 0.79
N LEU A 271 -0.46 -16.85 1.97
CA LEU A 271 0.48 -15.87 2.53
C LEU A 271 1.87 -16.50 2.80
N GLU A 272 1.91 -17.70 3.40
CA GLU A 272 3.17 -18.42 3.65
C GLU A 272 3.87 -18.84 2.35
N ALA A 273 3.10 -19.34 1.37
CA ALA A 273 3.62 -19.67 0.05
C ALA A 273 4.25 -18.46 -0.63
N TYR A 274 3.57 -17.32 -0.61
CA TYR A 274 4.11 -16.07 -1.15
C TYR A 274 5.40 -15.63 -0.44
N LEU A 275 5.43 -15.63 0.89
CA LEU A 275 6.65 -15.32 1.66
C LEU A 275 7.82 -16.22 1.27
N SER A 276 7.56 -17.51 1.05
CA SER A 276 8.58 -18.46 0.59
C SER A 276 9.10 -18.14 -0.81
N GLN A 277 8.20 -17.73 -1.74
CA GLN A 277 8.57 -17.36 -3.12
C GLN A 277 9.46 -16.11 -3.17
N VAL A 278 9.18 -15.12 -2.32
CA VAL A 278 10.00 -13.90 -2.19
C VAL A 278 11.15 -14.06 -1.18
N GLU A 279 11.46 -15.28 -0.75
CA GLU A 279 12.54 -15.62 0.19
C GLU A 279 12.47 -14.82 1.51
N TYR A 280 11.26 -14.55 2.01
CA TYR A 280 11.00 -13.78 3.24
C TYR A 280 11.60 -12.36 3.21
N ASN A 281 11.75 -11.76 2.03
CA ASN A 281 12.30 -10.42 1.83
C ASN A 281 11.31 -9.28 2.14
N VAL A 282 10.06 -9.60 2.44
CA VAL A 282 9.00 -8.64 2.76
C VAL A 282 8.16 -9.17 3.91
N ASP A 283 7.71 -8.29 4.79
CA ASP A 283 6.66 -8.61 5.76
C ASP A 283 5.30 -8.51 5.09
N LEU A 284 4.26 -9.15 5.64
CA LEU A 284 2.89 -9.04 5.13
C LEU A 284 1.94 -8.56 6.21
N PHE A 285 0.94 -7.79 5.82
CA PHE A 285 -0.22 -7.52 6.67
C PHE A 285 -0.97 -8.83 6.96
N ASP A 286 -1.24 -9.09 8.24
CA ASP A 286 -1.97 -10.29 8.70
C ASP A 286 -3.47 -10.13 8.46
N VAL A 287 -3.87 -10.32 7.20
CA VAL A 287 -5.28 -10.22 6.77
C VAL A 287 -6.15 -11.27 7.45
N ALA A 288 -5.62 -12.46 7.73
CA ALA A 288 -6.34 -13.51 8.43
C ALA A 288 -6.67 -13.08 9.88
N LEU A 289 -5.72 -12.46 10.59
CA LEU A 289 -5.98 -11.90 11.92
C LEU A 289 -7.05 -10.80 11.88
N HIS A 290 -6.97 -9.90 10.89
CA HIS A 290 -7.98 -8.86 10.71
C HIS A 290 -9.39 -9.45 10.57
N TYR A 291 -9.57 -10.48 9.72
CA TYR A 291 -10.86 -11.14 9.56
C TYR A 291 -11.32 -11.89 10.82
N ASN A 292 -10.40 -12.52 11.57
CA ASN A 292 -10.73 -13.12 12.86
C ASN A 292 -11.19 -12.07 13.88
N LEU A 293 -10.56 -10.88 13.90
CA LEU A 293 -10.97 -9.75 14.75
C LEU A 293 -12.34 -9.21 14.34
N ASN A 294 -12.57 -9.06 13.03
CA ASN A 294 -13.88 -8.65 12.51
C ASN A 294 -14.97 -9.65 12.92
N GLU A 295 -14.76 -10.96 12.65
CA GLU A 295 -15.71 -12.01 13.00
C GLU A 295 -15.99 -12.06 14.52
N ALA A 296 -14.95 -11.95 15.34
CA ALA A 296 -15.10 -11.88 16.79
C ALA A 296 -15.96 -10.68 17.22
N SER A 297 -15.78 -9.54 16.57
CA SER A 297 -16.57 -8.34 16.82
C SER A 297 -18.03 -8.49 16.38
N GLU A 298 -18.31 -9.25 15.32
CA GLU A 298 -19.64 -9.53 14.82
C GLU A 298 -20.40 -10.55 15.69
N LYS A 299 -19.76 -11.67 16.02
CA LYS A 299 -20.35 -12.76 16.83
C LYS A 299 -20.43 -12.44 18.32
N GLY A 300 -19.58 -11.55 18.83
CA GLY A 300 -19.56 -11.14 20.23
C GLY A 300 -19.36 -12.33 21.16
N ARG A 301 -20.32 -12.56 22.10
CA ARG A 301 -20.22 -13.63 23.09
C ARG A 301 -20.26 -15.05 22.52
N ASP A 302 -20.66 -15.20 21.27
CA ASP A 302 -20.74 -16.50 20.59
C ASP A 302 -19.43 -16.87 19.89
N TYR A 303 -18.41 -15.98 19.92
CA TYR A 303 -17.06 -16.23 19.40
C TYR A 303 -16.15 -16.78 20.51
N ASP A 304 -15.43 -17.86 20.22
CA ASP A 304 -14.41 -18.38 21.13
C ASP A 304 -13.07 -17.67 20.93
N LEU A 305 -12.70 -16.80 21.87
CA LEU A 305 -11.46 -16.02 21.79
C LEU A 305 -10.18 -16.89 21.74
N ARG A 306 -10.25 -18.18 22.07
CA ARG A 306 -9.12 -19.12 21.91
C ARG A 306 -8.81 -19.38 20.44
N ASP A 307 -9.75 -19.11 19.55
CA ASP A 307 -9.61 -19.31 18.12
C ASP A 307 -9.08 -18.05 17.39
N LEU A 308 -8.93 -16.92 18.11
CA LEU A 308 -8.63 -15.63 17.53
C LEU A 308 -7.30 -15.59 16.75
N LEU A 309 -6.29 -16.31 17.20
CA LEU A 309 -4.99 -16.40 16.51
C LEU A 309 -4.85 -17.63 15.62
N LYS A 310 -5.84 -18.52 15.58
CA LYS A 310 -5.75 -19.72 14.75
C LYS A 310 -5.82 -19.39 13.26
N GLY A 311 -4.90 -19.98 12.51
CA GLY A 311 -4.82 -19.79 11.06
C GLY A 311 -4.48 -18.35 10.67
N THR A 312 -3.73 -17.64 11.50
CA THR A 312 -3.25 -16.28 11.23
C THR A 312 -1.76 -16.29 10.87
N LEU A 313 -1.31 -15.27 10.16
CA LEU A 313 0.11 -15.16 9.82
C LEU A 313 0.98 -15.00 11.08
N VAL A 314 0.52 -14.25 12.07
CA VAL A 314 1.25 -14.06 13.34
C VAL A 314 1.37 -15.33 14.16
N GLU A 315 0.51 -16.34 13.94
CA GLU A 315 0.65 -17.65 14.56
C GLU A 315 1.82 -18.44 13.97
N ILE A 316 1.93 -18.47 12.62
CA ILE A 316 2.84 -19.33 11.87
C ILE A 316 4.17 -18.66 11.50
N CYS A 317 4.13 -17.38 11.07
CA CYS A 317 5.29 -16.58 10.68
C CYS A 317 5.32 -15.24 11.44
N PRO A 318 5.50 -15.25 12.77
CA PRO A 318 5.36 -14.04 13.59
C PRO A 318 6.35 -12.92 13.26
N ASP A 319 7.51 -13.27 12.74
CA ASP A 319 8.57 -12.29 12.41
C ASP A 319 8.28 -11.52 11.11
N GLN A 320 7.41 -12.06 10.25
CA GLN A 320 6.96 -11.43 8.99
C GLN A 320 5.51 -10.92 9.06
N ALA A 321 4.87 -10.97 10.23
CA ALA A 321 3.48 -10.58 10.37
C ALA A 321 3.35 -9.12 10.84
N VAL A 322 2.72 -8.27 10.02
CA VAL A 322 2.26 -6.95 10.44
C VAL A 322 0.81 -7.05 10.88
N THR A 323 0.58 -6.93 12.18
CA THR A 323 -0.76 -7.06 12.76
C THR A 323 -1.51 -5.73 12.76
N PHE A 324 -2.78 -5.73 12.39
CA PHE A 324 -3.61 -4.54 12.33
C PHE A 324 -5.06 -4.85 12.71
N VAL A 325 -5.80 -3.84 13.12
CA VAL A 325 -7.23 -3.95 13.45
C VAL A 325 -8.08 -3.54 12.25
N ASP A 326 -7.88 -2.33 11.75
CA ASP A 326 -8.49 -1.81 10.53
C ASP A 326 -7.45 -1.04 9.72
N ASN A 327 -7.77 -0.76 8.46
CA ASN A 327 -7.04 0.13 7.55
C ASN A 327 -8.01 0.96 6.70
N HIS A 328 -7.50 1.69 5.72
CA HIS A 328 -8.28 2.54 4.83
C HIS A 328 -9.23 1.75 3.90
N ASP A 329 -8.93 0.46 3.61
CA ASP A 329 -9.75 -0.40 2.77
C ASP A 329 -10.79 -1.22 3.54
N SER A 330 -10.52 -1.54 4.81
CA SER A 330 -11.50 -2.22 5.67
C SER A 330 -12.52 -1.27 6.29
N GLN A 331 -12.27 0.05 6.26
CA GLN A 331 -13.17 1.04 6.83
C GLN A 331 -14.54 1.08 6.12
N LYS A 332 -15.53 1.66 6.78
CA LYS A 332 -16.91 1.72 6.28
C LYS A 332 -17.03 2.45 4.94
N ASN A 333 -17.72 1.84 3.99
CA ASN A 333 -17.94 2.27 2.60
C ASN A 333 -16.66 2.30 1.73
N SER A 334 -15.66 1.52 2.08
CA SER A 334 -14.52 1.23 1.21
C SER A 334 -14.72 -0.07 0.42
N SER A 335 -13.81 -0.40 -0.47
CA SER A 335 -13.91 -1.56 -1.38
C SER A 335 -13.90 -2.91 -0.66
N LEU A 336 -13.16 -3.01 0.45
CA LEU A 336 -12.98 -4.23 1.24
C LEU A 336 -13.64 -4.10 2.64
N GLU A 337 -14.76 -3.37 2.73
CA GLU A 337 -15.44 -3.09 4.00
C GLU A 337 -15.57 -4.34 4.88
N SER A 338 -14.79 -4.39 5.95
CA SER A 338 -14.74 -5.45 6.94
C SER A 338 -14.40 -4.92 8.34
N GLN A 339 -14.90 -3.73 8.65
CA GLN A 339 -14.56 -2.98 9.86
C GLN A 339 -14.83 -3.77 11.14
N VAL A 340 -13.85 -3.80 12.03
CA VAL A 340 -14.02 -4.29 13.41
C VAL A 340 -14.94 -3.35 14.17
N LYS A 341 -15.97 -3.87 14.88
CA LYS A 341 -16.94 -3.05 15.61
C LYS A 341 -16.29 -2.27 16.74
N ASP A 342 -16.74 -1.04 16.94
CA ASP A 342 -16.20 -0.09 17.93
C ASP A 342 -16.10 -0.67 19.36
N TRP A 343 -17.08 -1.49 19.79
CA TRP A 343 -17.05 -2.09 21.11
C TRP A 343 -15.87 -3.05 21.34
N PHE A 344 -15.36 -3.68 20.26
CA PHE A 344 -14.27 -4.67 20.35
C PHE A 344 -12.89 -4.07 20.06
N LYS A 345 -12.80 -2.93 19.38
CA LYS A 345 -11.52 -2.28 19.04
C LYS A 345 -10.55 -2.12 20.20
N PRO A 346 -10.98 -1.69 21.42
CA PRO A 346 -10.05 -1.61 22.55
C PRO A 346 -9.38 -2.95 22.89
N SER A 347 -10.12 -4.06 22.79
CA SER A 347 -9.59 -5.40 23.05
C SER A 347 -8.69 -5.88 21.92
N ALA A 348 -9.06 -5.60 20.67
CA ALA A 348 -8.28 -5.93 19.48
C ALA A 348 -6.91 -5.22 19.48
N TYR A 349 -6.91 -3.90 19.74
CA TYR A 349 -5.65 -3.14 19.89
C TYR A 349 -4.85 -3.57 21.11
N GLY A 350 -5.51 -3.90 22.23
CA GLY A 350 -4.84 -4.47 23.40
C GLY A 350 -4.10 -5.75 23.06
N LEU A 351 -4.71 -6.62 22.23
CA LEU A 351 -4.05 -7.83 21.76
C LEU A 351 -2.83 -7.53 20.90
N ILE A 352 -2.99 -6.80 19.79
CA ILE A 352 -1.87 -6.60 18.82
C ILE A 352 -0.74 -5.77 19.41
N LEU A 353 -1.02 -4.82 20.32
CA LEU A 353 0.01 -3.97 20.92
C LEU A 353 0.75 -4.66 22.08
N LEU A 354 0.11 -5.58 22.81
CA LEU A 354 0.71 -6.16 24.03
C LEU A 354 1.21 -7.59 23.85
N MET A 355 0.91 -8.24 22.72
CA MET A 355 1.52 -9.55 22.44
C MET A 355 2.96 -9.38 21.94
N LYS A 356 3.80 -10.41 22.20
CA LYS A 356 5.24 -10.39 21.83
C LYS A 356 5.51 -10.70 20.35
N LYS A 357 4.50 -11.04 19.59
CA LYS A 357 4.60 -11.51 18.20
C LYS A 357 3.99 -10.51 17.27
N GLY A 358 4.55 -10.40 16.07
CA GLY A 358 4.10 -9.49 15.03
C GLY A 358 4.53 -8.04 15.25
N TYR A 359 4.42 -7.25 14.19
CA TYR A 359 4.69 -5.81 14.20
C TYR A 359 3.34 -5.06 14.14
N PRO A 360 2.91 -4.39 15.21
CA PRO A 360 1.58 -3.78 15.25
C PRO A 360 1.50 -2.50 14.42
N CYS A 361 0.40 -2.36 13.68
CA CYS A 361 0.05 -1.16 12.93
C CYS A 361 -1.25 -0.56 13.46
N ILE A 362 -1.23 0.74 13.80
CA ILE A 362 -2.39 1.51 14.23
C ILE A 362 -2.96 2.26 13.03
N PHE A 363 -4.27 2.21 12.87
CA PHE A 363 -4.98 2.95 11.82
C PHE A 363 -5.31 4.39 12.25
N TYR A 364 -5.02 5.36 11.38
CA TYR A 364 -5.37 6.78 11.56
C TYR A 364 -6.84 6.98 11.95
N GLY A 365 -7.74 6.29 11.25
CA GLY A 365 -9.18 6.40 11.49
C GLY A 365 -9.60 6.01 12.90
N ASP A 366 -8.91 5.03 13.49
CA ASP A 366 -9.17 4.58 14.86
C ASP A 366 -8.52 5.47 15.91
N TYR A 367 -7.46 6.21 15.55
CA TYR A 367 -6.78 7.12 16.47
C TYR A 367 -7.34 8.55 16.40
N TYR A 368 -7.39 9.15 15.21
CA TYR A 368 -7.86 10.53 15.01
C TYR A 368 -9.34 10.63 14.64
N GLY A 369 -9.84 9.64 13.89
CA GLY A 369 -11.22 9.58 13.39
C GLY A 369 -11.31 9.55 11.88
N VAL A 370 -12.53 9.41 11.37
CA VAL A 370 -12.85 9.29 9.95
C VAL A 370 -13.80 10.40 9.53
N LYS A 371 -13.59 10.98 8.33
CA LYS A 371 -14.45 12.06 7.79
C LYS A 371 -14.61 13.25 8.73
N GLY A 372 -13.56 13.63 9.44
CA GLY A 372 -13.56 14.74 10.40
C GLY A 372 -14.30 14.45 11.73
N LYS A 373 -14.84 13.24 11.93
CA LYS A 373 -15.41 12.82 13.21
C LYS A 373 -14.31 12.24 14.09
N LYS A 374 -14.17 12.78 15.31
CA LYS A 374 -13.16 12.29 16.26
C LYS A 374 -13.38 10.84 16.63
N SER A 375 -12.32 10.08 16.73
CA SER A 375 -12.34 8.70 17.21
C SER A 375 -12.72 8.65 18.70
N PRO A 376 -13.58 7.71 19.12
CA PRO A 376 -13.83 7.43 20.52
C PRO A 376 -12.69 6.65 21.19
N HIS A 377 -11.75 6.09 20.41
CA HIS A 377 -10.74 5.13 20.88
C HIS A 377 -9.41 5.78 21.28
N ARG A 378 -9.15 7.04 20.90
CA ARG A 378 -7.86 7.71 21.10
C ARG A 378 -7.32 7.54 22.53
N LYS A 379 -8.14 7.82 23.54
CA LYS A 379 -7.68 7.73 24.94
C LYS A 379 -7.25 6.33 25.37
N VAL A 380 -7.93 5.29 24.88
CA VAL A 380 -7.55 3.91 25.20
C VAL A 380 -6.30 3.49 24.45
N LEU A 381 -6.15 3.96 23.20
CA LEU A 381 -4.93 3.74 22.40
C LEU A 381 -3.73 4.42 23.05
N ASP A 382 -3.84 5.67 23.51
CA ASP A 382 -2.78 6.36 24.26
C ASP A 382 -2.35 5.54 25.49
N MET A 383 -3.30 5.00 26.26
CA MET A 383 -2.99 4.18 27.45
C MET A 383 -2.29 2.86 27.08
N LEU A 384 -2.70 2.21 25.99
CA LEU A 384 -2.08 0.96 25.52
C LEU A 384 -0.65 1.20 25.02
N LEU A 385 -0.43 2.25 24.25
CA LEU A 385 0.87 2.65 23.76
C LEU A 385 1.85 2.98 24.89
N LEU A 386 1.40 3.79 25.86
CA LEU A 386 2.20 4.11 27.04
C LEU A 386 2.50 2.86 27.89
N SER A 387 1.56 1.89 27.95
CA SER A 387 1.79 0.61 28.63
C SER A 387 2.86 -0.21 27.92
N LEU A 388 2.87 -0.23 26.58
CA LEU A 388 3.89 -0.90 25.78
C LEU A 388 5.29 -0.31 26.04
N ILE A 389 5.41 1.03 26.07
CA ILE A 389 6.68 1.71 26.41
C ILE A 389 7.18 1.27 27.78
N HIS A 390 6.31 1.23 28.81
CA HIS A 390 6.72 0.83 30.17
C HIS A 390 7.08 -0.66 30.28
N ILE A 391 6.50 -1.53 29.45
CA ILE A 391 6.83 -2.96 29.41
C ILE A 391 8.16 -3.18 28.73
N SER A 392 8.44 -2.44 27.66
CA SER A 392 9.65 -2.55 26.85
C SER A 392 10.86 -1.83 27.47
N GLU A 393 10.65 -0.77 28.25
CA GLU A 393 11.66 -0.10 29.05
C GLU A 393 11.41 -0.38 30.55
N PRO A 394 11.78 -1.57 31.07
CA PRO A 394 11.69 -1.80 32.50
C PRO A 394 12.57 -0.78 33.21
N THR A 395 11.93 0.16 33.89
CA THR A 395 12.54 1.28 34.60
C THR A 395 13.76 0.82 35.40
N ARG A 396 14.92 1.47 35.21
CA ARG A 396 16.10 1.41 36.09
C ARG A 396 15.82 1.86 37.55
N LEU A 397 14.57 1.87 37.97
CA LEU A 397 14.11 2.28 39.31
C LEU A 397 14.08 1.13 40.34
N ALA A 398 14.59 -0.03 40.01
CA ALA A 398 14.69 -1.16 40.96
C ALA A 398 16.12 -1.36 41.53
N LEU A 399 16.96 -0.32 41.55
CA LEU A 399 18.27 -0.32 42.18
C LEU A 399 18.50 0.98 42.97
N ILE A 400 17.75 1.19 44.03
CA ILE A 400 18.15 2.00 45.17
C ILE A 400 17.75 1.22 46.44
#